data_d60966fcdade72398c938002ce4a3687
#
_entry.id   d60966fcdade72398c938002ce4a3687
#
_cell.length_a   1.000
_cell.length_b   1.000
_cell.length_c   1.000
_cell.angle_alpha   90.00
_cell.angle_beta   90.00
_cell.angle_gamma   90.00
#
_symmetry.space_group_name_H-M   'P 1'
#
loop_
_entity.id
_entity.type
_entity.pdbx_description
1 polymer ?
#
loop_
_entity_poly.entity_id
_entity_poly.type
_entity_poly.pdbx_seq_one_letter_code
_entity_poly.pdbx_strand_id
1 'polypeptide(L)'
;MKKEKISIIVPCYNEEESLPIFYKEINKISKEMKETDFEFLFVNDGSKDKTLSILRDLSKKDDRVRFISFSRNFGKEGGMYAGLENATGDYVAIMDADMQDPPSMIKTMYHDIKEEGYDCVALCSPQHVGYNF
;
A
#
# COMPACT_ATOMS: atom_id res chain seq x y z
N MET A 1 9.00 -10.02 -21.44
CA MET A 1 8.55 -10.67 -20.21
C MET A 1 7.57 -9.79 -19.45
N LYS A 2 6.53 -10.40 -18.93
CA LYS A 2 5.56 -9.68 -18.12
C LYS A 2 6.17 -9.36 -16.75
N LYS A 3 6.09 -8.09 -16.35
CA LYS A 3 6.56 -7.68 -15.04
C LYS A 3 5.63 -8.21 -13.95
N GLU A 4 6.19 -8.51 -12.79
CA GLU A 4 5.39 -8.80 -11.62
C GLU A 4 4.79 -7.51 -11.09
N LYS A 5 3.60 -7.61 -10.51
CA LYS A 5 2.86 -6.47 -9.99
C LYS A 5 2.70 -6.57 -8.49
N ILE A 6 2.95 -5.48 -7.81
CA ILE A 6 2.77 -5.37 -6.36
C ILE A 6 1.57 -4.47 -6.08
N SER A 7 0.62 -4.98 -5.33
CA SER A 7 -0.50 -4.18 -4.83
C SER A 7 -0.16 -3.66 -3.44
N ILE A 8 -0.15 -2.35 -3.28
CA ILE A 8 0.06 -1.69 -1.99
C ILE A 8 -1.30 -1.29 -1.45
N ILE A 9 -1.73 -1.94 -0.37
CA ILE A 9 -3.01 -1.65 0.28
C ILE A 9 -2.75 -0.68 1.41
N VAL A 10 -3.43 0.45 1.40
CA VAL A 10 -3.22 1.53 2.37
C VAL A 10 -4.55 1.90 3.02
N PRO A 11 -4.86 1.33 4.20
CA PRO A 11 -6.03 1.76 4.96
C PRO A 11 -5.85 3.19 5.44
N CYS A 12 -6.87 4.02 5.25
CA CYS A 12 -6.82 5.45 5.60
C CYS A 12 -8.02 5.82 6.46
N TYR A 13 -7.76 6.53 7.56
CA TYR A 13 -8.79 7.14 8.36
C TYR A 13 -8.30 8.49 8.86
N ASN A 14 -8.88 9.58 8.33
CA ASN A 14 -8.48 10.95 8.66
C ASN A 14 -6.97 11.18 8.48
N GLU A 15 -6.49 10.89 7.27
CA GLU A 15 -5.06 10.95 6.92
C GLU A 15 -4.75 12.10 5.97
N GLU A 16 -5.52 13.21 6.01
CA GLU A 16 -5.33 14.30 5.06
C GLU A 16 -3.93 14.91 5.09
N GLU A 17 -3.27 14.91 6.26
CA GLU A 17 -1.94 15.48 6.39
C GLU A 17 -0.84 14.52 5.91
N SER A 18 -0.97 13.24 6.21
CA SER A 18 0.07 12.26 5.90
C SER A 18 -0.03 11.70 4.47
N LEU A 19 -1.22 11.68 3.91
CA LEU A 19 -1.48 11.02 2.62
C LEU A 19 -0.67 11.60 1.45
N PRO A 20 -0.55 12.93 1.29
CA PRO A 20 0.30 13.47 0.21
C PRO A 20 1.77 13.11 0.39
N ILE A 21 2.25 13.08 1.63
CA ILE A 21 3.63 12.72 1.94
C ILE A 21 3.87 11.25 1.61
N PHE A 22 2.96 10.39 2.03
CA PHE A 22 3.03 8.96 1.73
C PHE A 22 3.05 8.70 0.23
N TYR A 23 2.14 9.33 -0.50
CA TYR A 23 2.07 9.14 -1.95
C TYR A 23 3.37 9.55 -2.64
N LYS A 24 3.94 10.67 -2.24
CA LYS A 24 5.21 11.16 -2.79
C LYS A 24 6.31 10.13 -2.59
N GLU A 25 6.42 9.57 -1.39
CA GLU A 25 7.45 8.59 -1.07
C GLU A 25 7.24 7.26 -1.79
N ILE A 26 6.01 6.73 -1.79
CA ILE A 26 5.76 5.44 -2.45
C ILE A 26 5.88 5.56 -3.98
N ASN A 27 5.54 6.70 -4.54
CA ASN A 27 5.72 6.96 -5.96
C ASN A 27 7.22 6.96 -6.33
N LYS A 28 8.03 7.58 -5.49
CA LYS A 28 9.48 7.59 -5.67
C LYS A 28 10.04 6.17 -5.63
N ILE A 29 9.63 5.38 -4.64
CA ILE A 29 10.08 3.99 -4.49
C ILE A 29 9.66 3.16 -5.69
N SER A 30 8.43 3.32 -6.16
CA SER A 30 7.93 2.56 -7.31
C SER A 30 8.75 2.85 -8.58
N LYS A 31 9.21 4.08 -8.75
CA LYS A 31 10.05 4.44 -9.89
C LYS A 31 11.45 3.88 -9.79
N GLU A 32 11.95 3.66 -8.57
CA GLU A 32 13.24 3.04 -8.36
C GLU A 32 13.21 1.53 -8.60
N MET A 33 12.04 0.90 -8.42
CA MET A 33 11.84 -0.54 -8.66
C MET A 33 11.35 -0.78 -10.09
N LYS A 34 12.22 -0.56 -11.06
CA LYS A 34 11.88 -0.55 -12.49
C LYS A 34 11.41 -1.89 -13.04
N GLU A 35 11.69 -2.98 -12.33
CA GLU A 35 11.35 -4.33 -12.77
C GLU A 35 9.96 -4.77 -12.33
N THR A 36 9.27 -3.94 -11.56
CA THR A 36 7.94 -4.25 -11.04
C THR A 36 6.93 -3.20 -11.42
N ASP A 37 5.69 -3.63 -11.61
CA ASP A 37 4.55 -2.74 -11.75
C ASP A 37 3.88 -2.57 -10.38
N PHE A 38 3.15 -1.48 -10.20
CA PHE A 38 2.50 -1.17 -8.93
C PHE A 38 1.04 -0.81 -9.11
N GLU A 39 0.26 -1.17 -8.12
CA GLU A 39 -1.10 -0.72 -7.92
C GLU A 39 -1.18 -0.18 -6.50
N PHE A 40 -1.66 1.05 -6.35
CA PHE A 40 -1.85 1.66 -5.03
C PHE A 40 -3.33 1.65 -4.72
N LEU A 41 -3.73 0.83 -3.77
CA LEU A 41 -5.14 0.64 -3.42
C LEU A 41 -5.39 1.22 -2.04
N PHE A 42 -5.92 2.43 -2.01
CA PHE A 42 -6.26 3.12 -0.77
C PHE A 42 -7.67 2.75 -0.34
N VAL A 43 -7.86 2.50 0.95
CA VAL A 43 -9.19 2.21 1.48
C VAL A 43 -9.53 3.32 2.47
N ASN A 44 -10.46 4.18 2.08
CA ASN A 44 -10.94 5.25 2.94
C ASN A 44 -12.01 4.70 3.89
N ASP A 45 -11.66 4.58 5.16
CA ASP A 45 -12.50 3.96 6.18
C ASP A 45 -13.40 4.99 6.85
N GLY A 46 -14.20 5.67 6.05
CA GLY A 46 -15.19 6.62 6.56
C GLY A 46 -14.59 7.89 7.12
N SER A 47 -13.50 8.41 6.51
CA SER A 47 -12.86 9.65 6.95
C SER A 47 -13.82 10.84 6.91
N LYS A 48 -13.67 11.73 7.88
CA LYS A 48 -14.47 12.95 7.99
C LYS A 48 -13.73 14.20 7.51
N ASP A 49 -12.44 14.07 7.21
CA ASP A 49 -11.58 15.15 6.73
C ASP A 49 -11.48 15.14 5.20
N LYS A 50 -10.43 15.72 4.65
CA LYS A 50 -10.22 15.81 3.20
C LYS A 50 -9.60 14.57 2.57
N THR A 51 -9.46 13.47 3.31
CA THR A 51 -8.84 12.23 2.80
C THR A 51 -9.48 11.79 1.48
N LEU A 52 -10.79 11.70 1.42
CA LEU A 52 -11.48 11.24 0.21
C LEU A 52 -11.21 12.16 -0.99
N SER A 53 -11.23 13.47 -0.79
CA SER A 53 -10.98 14.40 -1.91
C SER A 53 -9.54 14.28 -2.42
N ILE A 54 -8.58 14.05 -1.51
CA ILE A 54 -7.18 13.81 -1.89
C ILE A 54 -7.07 12.53 -2.73
N LEU A 55 -7.74 11.45 -2.31
CA LEU A 55 -7.72 10.20 -3.06
C LEU A 55 -8.32 10.34 -4.46
N ARG A 56 -9.41 11.09 -4.57
CA ARG A 56 -10.01 11.36 -5.87
C ARG A 56 -9.05 12.10 -6.81
N ASP A 57 -8.35 13.09 -6.28
CA ASP A 57 -7.38 13.85 -7.06
C ASP A 57 -6.20 12.98 -7.48
N LEU A 58 -5.68 12.16 -6.58
CA LEU A 58 -4.59 11.25 -6.89
C LEU A 58 -4.99 10.24 -7.96
N SER A 59 -6.20 9.71 -7.90
CA SER A 59 -6.66 8.73 -8.89
C SER A 59 -6.81 9.33 -10.29
N LYS A 60 -7.09 10.62 -10.37
CA LYS A 60 -7.16 11.32 -11.66
C LYS A 60 -5.79 11.56 -12.27
N LYS A 61 -4.77 11.72 -11.42
CA LYS A 61 -3.40 12.03 -11.88
C LYS A 61 -2.59 10.78 -12.17
N ASP A 62 -2.91 9.66 -11.53
CA ASP A 62 -2.11 8.44 -11.58
C ASP A 62 -3.02 7.24 -11.74
N ASP A 63 -2.96 6.58 -12.89
CA ASP A 63 -3.80 5.43 -13.20
C ASP A 63 -3.55 4.24 -12.29
N ARG A 64 -2.41 4.20 -11.60
CA ARG A 64 -2.09 3.15 -10.65
C ARG A 64 -2.83 3.32 -9.33
N VAL A 65 -3.37 4.52 -9.07
CA VAL A 65 -4.08 4.82 -7.83
C VAL A 65 -5.54 4.44 -7.99
N ARG A 66 -5.99 3.55 -7.12
CA ARG A 66 -7.39 3.16 -6.98
C ARG A 66 -7.80 3.36 -5.54
N PHE A 67 -9.05 3.59 -5.29
CA PHE A 67 -9.52 3.70 -3.91
C PHE A 67 -10.91 3.11 -3.73
N ILE A 68 -11.15 2.66 -2.50
CA ILE A 68 -12.45 2.19 -2.03
C ILE A 68 -12.84 3.14 -0.90
N SER A 69 -14.06 3.63 -0.90
CA SER A 69 -14.52 4.53 0.16
C SER A 69 -15.73 3.94 0.86
N PHE A 70 -15.60 3.74 2.17
CA PHE A 70 -16.71 3.29 3.01
C PHE A 70 -17.56 4.48 3.44
N SER A 71 -18.88 4.25 3.58
CA SER A 71 -19.80 5.29 4.03
C SER A 71 -19.65 5.63 5.52
N ARG A 72 -18.98 4.77 6.27
CA ARG A 72 -18.70 4.97 7.69
C ARG A 72 -17.45 4.20 8.08
N ASN A 73 -16.94 4.44 9.29
CA ASN A 73 -15.79 3.72 9.81
C ASN A 73 -16.17 2.29 10.17
N PHE A 74 -15.48 1.31 9.58
CA PHE A 74 -15.67 -0.12 9.86
C PHE A 74 -14.47 -0.71 10.59
N GLY A 75 -13.40 0.05 10.76
CA GLY A 75 -12.18 -0.40 11.40
C GLY A 75 -11.11 -0.84 10.41
N LYS A 76 -9.87 -0.87 10.88
CA LYS A 76 -8.70 -1.17 10.06
C LYS A 76 -8.79 -2.55 9.40
N GLU A 77 -9.29 -3.55 10.12
CA GLU A 77 -9.41 -4.91 9.59
C GLU A 77 -10.37 -4.97 8.40
N GLY A 78 -11.50 -4.26 8.48
CA GLY A 78 -12.44 -4.15 7.36
C GLY A 78 -11.80 -3.50 6.15
N GLY A 79 -10.99 -2.47 6.36
CA GLY A 79 -10.24 -1.82 5.30
C GLY A 79 -9.24 -2.74 4.65
N MET A 80 -8.49 -3.49 5.45
CA MET A 80 -7.52 -4.46 4.95
C MET A 80 -8.21 -5.55 4.12
N TYR A 81 -9.33 -6.06 4.61
CA TYR A 81 -10.09 -7.10 3.92
C TYR A 81 -10.58 -6.62 2.55
N ALA A 82 -11.16 -5.43 2.49
CA ALA A 82 -11.63 -4.85 1.24
C ALA A 82 -10.48 -4.66 0.25
N GLY A 83 -9.32 -4.23 0.75
CA GLY A 83 -8.13 -4.10 -0.08
C GLY A 83 -7.68 -5.44 -0.65
N LEU A 84 -7.62 -6.47 0.20
CA LEU A 84 -7.22 -7.80 -0.24
C LEU A 84 -8.17 -8.37 -1.29
N GLU A 85 -9.47 -8.17 -1.13
CA GLU A 85 -10.46 -8.65 -2.11
C GLU A 85 -10.31 -7.99 -3.47
N ASN A 86 -9.82 -6.75 -3.51
CA ASN A 86 -9.76 -5.97 -4.74
C ASN A 86 -8.34 -5.84 -5.31
N ALA A 87 -7.34 -6.37 -4.63
CA ALA A 87 -5.96 -6.33 -5.13
C ALA A 87 -5.80 -7.25 -6.33
N THR A 88 -5.06 -6.77 -7.34
CA THR A 88 -4.85 -7.52 -8.58
C THR A 88 -3.38 -7.91 -8.81
N GLY A 89 -2.50 -7.55 -7.89
CA GLY A 89 -1.07 -7.81 -8.04
C GLY A 89 -0.68 -9.25 -7.74
N ASP A 90 0.51 -9.61 -8.18
CA ASP A 90 1.12 -10.91 -7.86
C ASP A 90 1.54 -10.98 -6.40
N TYR A 91 1.87 -9.84 -5.84
CA TYR A 91 2.22 -9.69 -4.42
C TYR A 91 1.39 -8.58 -3.82
N VAL A 92 1.14 -8.68 -2.52
CA VAL A 92 0.36 -7.69 -1.78
C VAL A 92 1.16 -7.23 -0.57
N ALA A 93 1.23 -5.92 -0.37
CA ALA A 93 1.80 -5.33 0.83
C ALA A 93 0.75 -4.41 1.46
N ILE A 94 0.68 -4.40 2.78
CA ILE A 94 -0.22 -3.53 3.53
C ILE A 94 0.64 -2.52 4.27
N MET A 95 0.37 -1.24 4.07
CA MET A 95 1.15 -0.16 4.68
C MET A 95 0.21 0.91 5.25
N ASP A 96 0.62 1.53 6.35
CA ASP A 96 -0.11 2.64 6.93
C ASP A 96 0.33 3.96 6.29
N ALA A 97 -0.62 4.88 6.10
CA ALA A 97 -0.34 6.16 5.46
C ALA A 97 0.44 7.13 6.37
N ASP A 98 0.54 6.84 7.66
CA ASP A 98 1.19 7.71 8.65
C ASP A 98 2.72 7.60 8.67
N MET A 99 3.29 6.82 7.77
CA MET A 99 4.74 6.69 7.63
C MET A 99 5.46 6.04 8.82
N GLN A 100 4.74 5.30 9.66
CA GLN A 100 5.38 4.55 10.74
C GLN A 100 6.40 3.55 10.19
N ASP A 101 6.05 2.91 9.08
CA ASP A 101 6.98 2.07 8.34
C ASP A 101 7.40 2.81 7.09
N PRO A 102 8.72 3.00 6.86
CA PRO A 102 9.16 3.71 5.66
C PRO A 102 8.77 2.96 4.39
N PRO A 103 8.19 3.63 3.38
CA PRO A 103 7.87 2.97 2.12
C PRO A 103 9.06 2.28 1.45
N SER A 104 10.29 2.73 1.72
CA SER A 104 11.51 2.09 1.20
C SER A 104 11.65 0.64 1.63
N MET A 105 10.98 0.22 2.71
CA MET A 105 10.99 -1.18 3.16
C MET A 105 10.38 -2.14 2.14
N ILE A 106 9.57 -1.65 1.22
CA ILE A 106 9.02 -2.48 0.13
C ILE A 106 10.14 -3.13 -0.68
N LYS A 107 11.22 -2.41 -0.93
CA LYS A 107 12.37 -2.96 -1.66
C LYS A 107 12.98 -4.16 -0.93
N THR A 108 13.19 -4.02 0.37
CA THR A 108 13.76 -5.08 1.21
C THR A 108 12.81 -6.28 1.28
N MET A 109 11.53 -6.02 1.51
CA MET A 109 10.52 -7.08 1.61
C MET A 109 10.38 -7.85 0.30
N TYR A 110 10.35 -7.16 -0.82
CA TYR A 110 10.30 -7.80 -2.13
C TYR A 110 11.55 -8.63 -2.40
N HIS A 111 12.72 -8.09 -2.08
CA HIS A 111 13.98 -8.81 -2.19
C HIS A 111 13.97 -10.10 -1.37
N ASP A 112 13.49 -10.03 -0.14
CA ASP A 112 13.43 -11.21 0.73
C ASP A 112 12.54 -12.30 0.15
N ILE A 113 11.40 -11.93 -0.43
CA ILE A 113 10.51 -12.90 -1.08
C ILE A 113 11.19 -13.53 -2.29
N LYS A 114 11.84 -12.73 -3.13
CA LYS A 114 12.41 -13.21 -4.39
C LYS A 114 13.72 -13.96 -4.20
N GLU A 115 14.60 -13.45 -3.36
CA GLU A 115 15.98 -13.98 -3.23
C GLU A 115 16.11 -14.99 -2.09
N GLU A 116 15.38 -14.77 -0.99
CA GLU A 116 15.46 -15.64 0.19
C GLU A 116 14.38 -16.74 0.19
N GLY A 117 13.41 -16.67 -0.73
CA GLY A 117 12.39 -17.68 -0.89
C GLY A 117 11.27 -17.66 0.14
N TYR A 118 11.08 -16.55 0.84
CA TYR A 118 9.96 -16.42 1.78
C TYR A 118 8.64 -16.23 1.04
N ASP A 119 7.57 -16.80 1.57
CA ASP A 119 6.21 -16.61 1.04
C ASP A 119 5.58 -15.34 1.61
N CYS A 120 5.98 -14.94 2.81
CA CYS A 120 5.45 -13.76 3.49
C CYS A 120 6.56 -13.10 4.30
N VAL A 121 6.59 -11.77 4.31
CA VAL A 121 7.53 -10.99 5.10
C VAL A 121 6.73 -9.98 5.91
N ALA A 122 6.98 -9.93 7.21
CA ALA A 122 6.34 -8.98 8.09
C ALA A 122 7.38 -8.08 8.75
N LEU A 123 7.04 -6.81 8.88
CA LEU A 123 7.86 -5.87 9.63
C LEU A 123 7.51 -5.96 11.10
N CYS A 124 8.51 -6.19 11.93
CA CYS A 124 8.35 -6.00 13.35
C CYS A 124 9.59 -5.29 13.89
N SER A 125 9.37 -4.36 14.82
CA SER A 125 10.45 -3.58 15.40
C SER A 125 11.33 -4.47 16.26
N PRO A 126 12.66 -4.40 16.14
CA PRO A 126 13.42 -3.51 15.26
C PRO A 126 13.75 -4.08 13.88
N GLN A 127 13.31 -5.28 13.56
CA GLN A 127 13.65 -5.93 12.30
C GLN A 127 12.47 -6.72 11.75
N HIS A 128 12.50 -7.00 10.45
CA HIS A 128 11.46 -7.79 9.81
C HIS A 128 11.72 -9.29 9.93
N VAL A 129 10.67 -10.09 9.79
CA VAL A 129 10.73 -11.55 9.86
C VAL A 129 10.08 -12.13 8.60
N GLY A 130 10.73 -13.13 8.00
CA GLY A 130 10.20 -13.84 6.85
C GLY A 130 9.51 -15.13 7.27
N TYR A 131 8.47 -15.50 6.54
CA TYR A 131 7.69 -16.73 6.79
C TYR A 131 7.50 -17.52 5.51
N ASN A 132 7.42 -18.84 5.64
CA ASN A 132 7.05 -19.76 4.57
C ASN A 132 5.77 -20.49 4.96
N PHE A 133 4.88 -20.65 3.99
CA PHE A 133 3.58 -21.32 4.20
C PHE A 133 3.42 -22.52 3.30
#